data_4383bfc1e74b259a9059814a0570820e
#
_entry.id   4383bfc1e74b259a9059814a0570820e
#
_cell.length_a   1.000
_cell.length_b   1.000
_cell.length_c   1.000
_cell.angle_alpha   90.00
_cell.angle_beta   90.00
_cell.angle_gamma   90.00
#
_symmetry.space_group_name_H-M   'P 1'
#
loop_
_entity.id
_entity.type
_entity.pdbx_description
1 polymer ?
#
loop_
_entity_poly.entity_id
_entity_poly.type
_entity_poly.pdbx_seq_one_letter_code
_entity_poly.pdbx_strand_id
1 'polypeptide(L)'
;MAQQERIKIKDKENKWKFKPIKCTLEEDDSGKVKLKTNNLPEEHRYPIVPDWEDKRGVVTIYEMPEENPKWLTNFAGVDTVEVDVTTTSHSVMSVDIYKRMVKVKYRDTDGKIKTKVEGGKIVATYRGRYNPVEKSNEQAWLLIKMYNAFAYVERSKPNFINYMKRNGRAERYLAKESDVPVFKDLNINAGLSSSNYGFIISPQNNMWKILKSNVKEYFQTEFDRREKSDGEVLKIYSGIDRTDDYWLLEEYIRYNEKDNFDRIVSHTAAVTIGKVYESEFGIPTINEVKDEPKEQIYIPPKKISMLGGSYKNLNTNKRFKKSHSIL
;
A
#
# COMPACT_ATOMS: atom_id res chain seq x y z
N MET A 1 -2.58 12.31 16.05
CA MET A 1 -2.29 13.78 15.95
C MET A 1 -0.83 14.06 15.60
N ALA A 2 0.18 13.66 16.37
CA ALA A 2 1.58 13.99 16.02
C ALA A 2 2.03 13.53 14.63
N GLN A 3 1.65 12.32 14.19
CA GLN A 3 1.99 11.83 12.86
C GLN A 3 1.25 12.57 11.74
N GLN A 4 0.00 12.95 11.96
CA GLN A 4 -0.75 13.78 11.01
C GLN A 4 -0.11 15.16 10.80
N GLU A 5 0.36 15.80 11.89
CA GLU A 5 1.11 17.06 11.77
C GLU A 5 2.42 16.86 10.99
N ARG A 6 3.13 15.75 11.20
CA ARG A 6 4.32 15.46 10.38
C ARG A 6 4.00 15.30 8.89
N ILE A 7 2.87 14.66 8.55
CA ILE A 7 2.43 14.54 7.16
C ILE A 7 2.16 15.93 6.57
N LYS A 8 1.42 16.79 7.27
CA LYS A 8 1.16 18.15 6.83
C LYS A 8 2.44 18.96 6.64
N ILE A 9 3.41 18.82 7.55
CA ILE A 9 4.72 19.48 7.45
C ILE A 9 5.49 18.97 6.24
N LYS A 10 5.52 17.64 6.01
CA LYS A 10 6.15 17.06 4.83
C LYS A 10 5.54 17.61 3.54
N ASP A 11 4.20 17.73 3.46
CA ASP A 11 3.53 18.29 2.29
C ASP A 11 3.86 19.76 2.09
N LYS A 12 3.72 20.57 3.14
CA LYS A 12 3.97 22.03 3.10
C LYS A 12 5.41 22.35 2.72
N GLU A 13 6.37 21.63 3.27
CA GLU A 13 7.79 21.89 3.10
C GLU A 13 8.42 21.04 1.98
N ASN A 14 7.62 20.22 1.31
CA ASN A 14 8.07 19.29 0.27
C ASN A 14 9.21 18.36 0.74
N LYS A 15 9.17 17.96 2.03
CA LYS A 15 10.19 17.12 2.69
C LYS A 15 9.91 15.62 2.61
N TRP A 16 9.23 15.16 1.57
CA TRP A 16 9.04 13.74 1.33
C TRP A 16 10.33 13.11 0.77
N LYS A 17 10.74 11.98 1.33
CA LYS A 17 11.77 11.15 0.70
C LYS A 17 11.29 10.60 -0.65
N PHE A 18 10.02 10.26 -0.73
CA PHE A 18 9.27 9.96 -1.94
C PHE A 18 7.92 10.65 -1.81
N LYS A 19 7.63 11.62 -2.68
CA LYS A 19 6.36 12.32 -2.67
C LYS A 19 5.27 11.37 -3.15
N PRO A 20 4.17 11.17 -2.39
CA PRO A 20 3.09 10.29 -2.81
C PRO A 20 2.55 10.66 -4.19
N ILE A 21 2.41 9.65 -5.05
CA ILE A 21 1.85 9.81 -6.39
C ILE A 21 0.36 9.48 -6.32
N LYS A 22 -0.49 10.44 -6.72
CA LYS A 22 -1.90 10.20 -6.94
C LYS A 22 -2.14 9.85 -8.40
N CYS A 23 -2.87 8.79 -8.67
CA CYS A 23 -3.14 8.30 -10.01
C CYS A 23 -4.43 7.46 -10.08
N THR A 24 -4.84 7.13 -11.27
CA THR A 24 -5.63 5.94 -11.58
C THR A 24 -4.75 4.95 -12.30
N LEU A 25 -5.17 3.69 -12.36
CA LEU A 25 -4.39 2.61 -12.98
C LEU A 25 -5.08 2.18 -14.28
N GLU A 26 -4.27 1.91 -15.28
CA GLU A 26 -4.70 1.37 -16.58
C GLU A 26 -3.76 0.21 -16.95
N GLU A 27 -4.30 -0.78 -17.67
CA GLU A 27 -3.50 -1.87 -18.22
C GLU A 27 -3.25 -1.58 -19.71
N ASP A 28 -2.01 -1.67 -20.16
CA ASP A 28 -1.69 -1.54 -21.58
C ASP A 28 -1.86 -2.88 -22.34
N ASP A 29 -1.75 -2.83 -23.67
CA ASP A 29 -1.92 -3.98 -24.55
C ASP A 29 -0.96 -5.14 -24.25
N SER A 30 0.16 -4.87 -23.57
CA SER A 30 1.11 -5.88 -23.10
C SER A 30 0.73 -6.50 -21.75
N GLY A 31 -0.35 -6.01 -21.12
CA GLY A 31 -0.76 -6.42 -19.78
C GLY A 31 0.02 -5.76 -18.66
N LYS A 32 0.81 -4.72 -18.93
CA LYS A 32 1.55 -3.96 -17.92
C LYS A 32 0.69 -2.85 -17.34
N VAL A 33 0.70 -2.71 -16.02
CA VAL A 33 -0.02 -1.64 -15.32
C VAL A 33 0.70 -0.31 -15.48
N LYS A 34 -0.03 0.72 -15.89
CA LYS A 34 0.44 2.10 -16.05
C LYS A 34 -0.28 3.05 -15.11
N LEU A 35 0.42 4.11 -14.71
CA LEU A 35 -0.11 5.20 -13.90
C LEU A 35 -0.65 6.30 -14.81
N LYS A 36 -1.91 6.67 -14.61
CA LYS A 36 -2.51 7.84 -15.24
C LYS A 36 -2.65 8.93 -14.19
N THR A 37 -1.93 10.02 -14.38
CA THR A 37 -1.84 11.14 -13.44
C THR A 37 -2.62 12.39 -13.87
N ASN A 38 -3.29 12.31 -15.03
CA ASN A 38 -4.09 13.41 -15.58
C ASN A 38 -5.58 13.15 -15.31
N ASN A 39 -6.36 14.21 -15.14
CA ASN A 39 -7.81 14.16 -14.94
C ASN A 39 -8.22 13.20 -13.83
N LEU A 40 -7.56 13.34 -12.69
CA LEU A 40 -7.79 12.48 -11.54
C LEU A 40 -9.14 12.76 -10.90
N PRO A 41 -9.81 11.70 -10.40
CA PRO A 41 -10.90 11.87 -9.45
C PRO A 41 -10.45 12.59 -8.19
N GLU A 42 -11.42 13.06 -7.40
CA GLU A 42 -11.11 13.61 -6.09
C GLU A 42 -10.59 12.53 -5.13
N GLU A 43 -9.69 12.92 -4.24
CA GLU A 43 -9.26 12.07 -3.14
C GLU A 43 -10.35 12.01 -2.08
N HIS A 44 -10.76 10.81 -1.73
CA HIS A 44 -11.69 10.61 -0.63
C HIS A 44 -11.07 11.05 0.70
N ARG A 45 -11.75 11.98 1.37
CA ARG A 45 -11.40 12.45 2.72
C ARG A 45 -12.24 11.70 3.76
N TYR A 46 -11.93 11.87 5.01
CA TYR A 46 -12.75 11.37 6.10
C TYR A 46 -13.34 12.54 6.91
N PRO A 47 -14.60 12.51 7.33
CA PRO A 47 -15.61 11.50 7.00
C PRO A 47 -16.03 11.55 5.53
N ILE A 48 -16.46 10.40 5.01
CA ILE A 48 -17.05 10.35 3.67
C ILE A 48 -18.44 10.94 3.78
N VAL A 49 -18.70 12.00 3.02
CA VAL A 49 -20.02 12.65 2.98
C VAL A 49 -20.83 12.13 1.80
N PRO A 50 -22.17 11.90 1.98
CA PRO A 50 -23.04 11.38 0.91
C PRO A 50 -23.05 12.24 -0.34
N ASP A 51 -22.93 13.56 -0.16
CA ASP A 51 -23.08 14.58 -1.21
C ASP A 51 -21.85 14.76 -2.09
N TRP A 52 -20.81 13.95 -1.93
CA TRP A 52 -19.69 13.98 -2.84
C TRP A 52 -20.11 13.55 -4.24
N GLU A 53 -19.96 14.49 -5.18
CA GLU A 53 -20.31 14.27 -6.58
C GLU A 53 -19.40 13.21 -7.21
N ASP A 54 -18.11 13.24 -6.90
CA ASP A 54 -17.12 12.30 -7.44
C ASP A 54 -16.63 11.29 -6.40
N LYS A 55 -17.24 10.10 -6.39
CA LYS A 55 -16.88 8.99 -5.50
C LYS A 55 -15.83 8.04 -6.09
N ARG A 56 -15.31 8.29 -7.31
CA ARG A 56 -14.38 7.36 -7.98
C ARG A 56 -13.09 7.15 -7.19
N GLY A 57 -12.58 8.21 -6.57
CA GLY A 57 -11.37 8.17 -5.75
C GLY A 57 -10.09 7.89 -6.54
N VAL A 58 -8.97 7.97 -5.84
CA VAL A 58 -7.63 7.81 -6.42
C VAL A 58 -6.87 6.67 -5.79
N VAL A 59 -5.91 6.13 -6.54
CA VAL A 59 -4.80 5.33 -6.00
C VAL A 59 -3.73 6.30 -5.51
N THR A 60 -3.23 6.08 -4.29
CA THR A 60 -2.10 6.82 -3.74
C THR A 60 -0.92 5.87 -3.55
N ILE A 61 0.21 6.16 -4.16
CA ILE A 61 1.43 5.36 -4.09
C ILE A 61 2.44 6.09 -3.21
N TYR A 62 2.81 5.49 -2.09
CA TYR A 62 3.82 5.99 -1.15
C TYR A 62 5.21 5.44 -1.43
N GLU A 63 5.30 4.29 -2.08
CA GLU A 63 6.54 3.67 -2.56
C GLU A 63 6.25 2.85 -3.80
N MET A 64 7.00 3.07 -4.89
CA MET A 64 6.85 2.29 -6.11
C MET A 64 7.20 0.81 -5.86
N PRO A 65 6.50 -0.14 -6.50
CA PRO A 65 6.92 -1.54 -6.46
C PRO A 65 8.28 -1.73 -7.11
N GLU A 66 8.96 -2.80 -6.76
CA GLU A 66 10.11 -3.28 -7.50
C GLU A 66 9.70 -3.62 -8.95
N GLU A 67 10.64 -3.61 -9.89
CA GLU A 67 10.35 -3.89 -11.31
C GLU A 67 9.69 -5.27 -11.50
N ASN A 68 10.14 -6.25 -10.71
CA ASN A 68 9.59 -7.60 -10.67
C ASN A 68 9.36 -8.01 -9.20
N PRO A 69 8.25 -7.58 -8.58
CA PRO A 69 8.02 -7.87 -7.16
C PRO A 69 7.89 -9.37 -6.96
N LYS A 70 8.68 -9.92 -6.03
CA LYS A 70 8.61 -11.33 -5.68
C LYS A 70 7.28 -11.65 -5.01
N TRP A 71 6.79 -12.86 -5.24
CA TRP A 71 5.60 -13.35 -4.56
C TRP A 71 5.76 -13.35 -3.04
N LEU A 72 4.71 -13.01 -2.29
CA LEU A 72 4.69 -12.89 -0.83
C LEU A 72 5.63 -11.80 -0.25
N THR A 73 6.04 -10.82 -1.05
CA THR A 73 6.71 -9.62 -0.55
C THR A 73 5.74 -8.49 -0.25
N ASN A 74 4.57 -8.52 -0.89
CA ASN A 74 3.51 -7.55 -0.64
C ASN A 74 2.20 -8.28 -0.33
N PHE A 75 1.44 -7.72 0.59
CA PHE A 75 0.13 -8.21 0.99
C PHE A 75 -0.90 -7.12 0.80
N ALA A 76 -2.11 -7.49 0.43
CA ALA A 76 -3.20 -6.54 0.30
C ALA A 76 -4.31 -6.86 1.31
N GLY A 77 -4.82 -5.82 1.96
CA GLY A 77 -6.11 -5.89 2.65
C GLY A 77 -7.15 -5.19 1.81
N VAL A 78 -8.32 -5.79 1.68
CA VAL A 78 -9.41 -5.27 0.84
C VAL A 78 -10.71 -5.27 1.61
N ASP A 79 -11.31 -4.09 1.75
CA ASP A 79 -12.71 -3.93 2.11
C ASP A 79 -13.51 -3.59 0.86
N THR A 80 -14.60 -4.31 0.62
CA THR A 80 -15.29 -4.32 -0.66
C THR A 80 -16.61 -3.56 -0.62
N VAL A 81 -17.07 -3.14 -1.78
CA VAL A 81 -18.43 -2.63 -1.99
C VAL A 81 -19.21 -3.56 -2.90
N GLU A 82 -20.51 -3.70 -2.67
CA GLU A 82 -21.32 -4.68 -3.39
C GLU A 82 -22.03 -4.10 -4.60
N VAL A 83 -22.46 -2.86 -4.49
CA VAL A 83 -23.30 -2.20 -5.50
C VAL A 83 -22.69 -0.89 -5.97
N ASP A 84 -23.23 -0.39 -7.08
CA ASP A 84 -22.90 0.92 -7.64
C ASP A 84 -23.10 2.05 -6.62
N VAL A 85 -22.61 3.23 -6.95
CA VAL A 85 -22.78 4.42 -6.13
C VAL A 85 -24.26 4.64 -5.83
N THR A 86 -24.57 4.78 -4.53
CA THR A 86 -25.91 5.16 -4.05
C THR A 86 -25.83 6.50 -3.33
N THR A 87 -26.92 7.21 -3.26
CA THR A 87 -27.04 8.48 -2.54
C THR A 87 -27.01 8.31 -1.01
N THR A 88 -27.23 7.08 -0.51
CA THR A 88 -27.38 6.80 0.92
C THR A 88 -26.19 6.04 1.52
N SER A 89 -25.34 5.41 0.69
CA SER A 89 -24.21 4.64 1.19
C SER A 89 -22.93 5.45 1.25
N HIS A 90 -22.26 5.43 2.39
CA HIS A 90 -20.97 6.05 2.66
C HIS A 90 -19.78 5.10 2.41
N SER A 91 -20.04 3.83 2.08
CA SER A 91 -18.99 2.84 1.87
C SER A 91 -18.24 3.08 0.56
N VAL A 92 -16.94 2.93 0.60
CA VAL A 92 -16.03 2.91 -0.54
C VAL A 92 -15.26 1.60 -0.56
N MET A 93 -14.86 1.16 -1.75
CA MET A 93 -13.84 0.12 -1.84
C MET A 93 -12.53 0.67 -1.30
N SER A 94 -11.94 -0.08 -0.40
CA SER A 94 -10.71 0.29 0.28
C SER A 94 -9.68 -0.82 0.14
N VAL A 95 -8.49 -0.46 -0.36
CA VAL A 95 -7.37 -1.38 -0.54
C VAL A 95 -6.11 -0.77 0.06
N ASP A 96 -5.40 -1.55 0.86
CA ASP A 96 -4.08 -1.22 1.38
C ASP A 96 -3.07 -2.26 0.94
N ILE A 97 -1.93 -1.82 0.43
CA ILE A 97 -0.80 -2.69 0.11
C ILE A 97 0.26 -2.55 1.20
N TYR A 98 0.46 -3.63 1.94
CA TYR A 98 1.51 -3.75 2.97
C TYR A 98 2.74 -4.41 2.37
N LYS A 99 3.89 -3.73 2.43
CA LYS A 99 5.19 -4.31 2.09
C LYS A 99 5.75 -5.05 3.30
N ARG A 100 6.01 -6.35 3.15
CA ARG A 100 6.61 -7.20 4.18
C ARG A 100 7.97 -6.68 4.61
N MET A 101 8.31 -6.87 5.87
CA MET A 101 9.66 -6.62 6.35
C MET A 101 10.69 -7.53 5.66
N VAL A 102 11.82 -6.94 5.29
CA VAL A 102 12.97 -7.65 4.73
C VAL A 102 14.25 -7.10 5.35
N LYS A 103 15.24 -7.95 5.61
CA LYS A 103 16.58 -7.55 6.00
C LYS A 103 17.40 -7.31 4.73
N VAL A 104 17.90 -6.10 4.55
CA VAL A 104 18.70 -5.70 3.38
C VAL A 104 20.11 -5.42 3.84
N LYS A 105 21.10 -6.03 3.17
CA LYS A 105 22.51 -5.70 3.34
C LYS A 105 22.84 -4.47 2.51
N TYR A 106 23.53 -3.51 3.08
CA TYR A 106 23.99 -2.33 2.38
C TYR A 106 25.42 -1.99 2.77
N ARG A 107 26.13 -1.32 1.86
CA ARG A 107 27.45 -0.79 2.10
C ARG A 107 27.30 0.65 2.59
N ASP A 108 27.79 0.95 3.77
CA ASP A 108 27.78 2.30 4.30
C ASP A 108 28.88 3.18 3.67
N THR A 109 28.92 4.44 4.09
CA THR A 109 29.90 5.42 3.62
C THR A 109 31.36 5.03 3.92
N ASP A 110 31.56 4.21 4.97
CA ASP A 110 32.87 3.71 5.38
C ASP A 110 33.24 2.39 4.68
N GLY A 111 32.42 1.93 3.72
CA GLY A 111 32.59 0.69 2.98
C GLY A 111 32.23 -0.58 3.75
N LYS A 112 31.72 -0.47 5.00
CA LYS A 112 31.29 -1.60 5.82
C LYS A 112 29.91 -2.11 5.42
N ILE A 113 29.76 -3.44 5.43
CA ILE A 113 28.46 -4.06 5.19
C ILE A 113 27.65 -4.02 6.48
N LYS A 114 26.50 -3.34 6.43
CA LYS A 114 25.51 -3.28 7.50
C LYS A 114 24.19 -3.90 7.04
N THR A 115 23.33 -4.23 8.00
CA THR A 115 21.98 -4.75 7.74
C THR A 115 20.97 -3.77 8.30
N LYS A 116 19.93 -3.45 7.50
CA LYS A 116 18.77 -2.69 7.94
C LYS A 116 17.48 -3.43 7.60
N VAL A 117 16.41 -3.12 8.31
CA VAL A 117 15.06 -3.63 8.00
C VAL A 117 14.34 -2.62 7.13
N GLU A 118 13.93 -3.04 5.94
CA GLU A 118 13.06 -2.31 5.03
C GLU A 118 11.66 -2.93 5.02
N GLY A 119 10.65 -2.20 4.49
CA GLY A 119 9.26 -2.66 4.52
C GLY A 119 8.59 -2.45 5.88
N GLY A 120 7.65 -3.31 6.25
CA GLY A 120 6.84 -3.14 7.46
C GLY A 120 5.97 -1.89 7.42
N LYS A 121 5.39 -1.57 6.24
CA LYS A 121 4.58 -0.35 6.06
C LYS A 121 3.61 -0.48 4.89
N ILE A 122 2.59 0.37 4.89
CA ILE A 122 1.72 0.55 3.72
C ILE A 122 2.49 1.33 2.64
N VAL A 123 2.49 0.80 1.43
CA VAL A 123 3.22 1.37 0.27
C VAL A 123 2.29 1.93 -0.80
N ALA A 124 1.03 1.52 -0.81
CA ALA A 124 0.02 2.08 -1.70
C ALA A 124 -1.39 1.85 -1.14
N THR A 125 -2.32 2.71 -1.56
CA THR A 125 -3.73 2.60 -1.18
C THR A 125 -4.64 2.93 -2.37
N TYR A 126 -5.84 2.36 -2.37
CA TYR A 126 -6.95 2.79 -3.20
C TYR A 126 -8.17 3.04 -2.33
N ARG A 127 -8.87 4.13 -2.58
CA ARG A 127 -10.10 4.51 -1.90
C ARG A 127 -11.07 5.07 -2.92
N GLY A 128 -12.14 4.34 -3.23
CA GLY A 128 -13.08 4.85 -4.20
C GLY A 128 -14.27 3.95 -4.50
N ARG A 129 -15.26 4.51 -5.18
CA ARG A 129 -16.45 3.81 -5.63
C ARG A 129 -16.89 4.34 -6.98
N TYR A 130 -16.62 3.59 -8.02
CA TYR A 130 -17.07 3.90 -9.37
C TYR A 130 -18.53 3.50 -9.58
N ASN A 131 -19.09 4.10 -10.60
CA ASN A 131 -20.30 3.63 -11.27
C ASN A 131 -19.93 3.38 -12.75
N PRO A 132 -19.93 2.15 -13.26
CA PRO A 132 -20.29 0.90 -12.54
C PRO A 132 -19.19 0.44 -11.55
N VAL A 133 -19.59 -0.36 -10.56
CA VAL A 133 -18.71 -0.87 -9.46
C VAL A 133 -17.57 -1.75 -9.99
N GLU A 134 -17.73 -2.37 -11.14
CA GLU A 134 -16.69 -3.16 -11.81
C GLU A 134 -15.40 -2.37 -12.02
N LYS A 135 -15.49 -1.05 -12.26
CA LYS A 135 -14.30 -0.19 -12.36
C LYS A 135 -13.56 -0.03 -11.03
N SER A 136 -14.27 -0.06 -9.90
CA SER A 136 -13.63 -0.12 -8.59
C SER A 136 -12.87 -1.42 -8.41
N ASN A 137 -13.50 -2.55 -8.80
CA ASN A 137 -12.86 -3.86 -8.79
C ASN A 137 -11.62 -3.90 -9.69
N GLU A 138 -11.68 -3.25 -10.85
CA GLU A 138 -10.54 -3.13 -11.77
C GLU A 138 -9.39 -2.34 -11.15
N GLN A 139 -9.64 -1.16 -10.55
CA GLN A 139 -8.60 -0.38 -9.86
C GLN A 139 -7.95 -1.17 -8.72
N ALA A 140 -8.76 -1.85 -7.90
CA ALA A 140 -8.28 -2.73 -6.84
C ALA A 140 -7.40 -3.87 -7.38
N TRP A 141 -7.87 -4.52 -8.45
CA TRP A 141 -7.11 -5.58 -9.12
C TRP A 141 -5.80 -5.08 -9.70
N LEU A 142 -5.80 -3.97 -10.43
CA LEU A 142 -4.60 -3.42 -11.04
C LEU A 142 -3.57 -3.02 -9.97
N LEU A 143 -4.01 -2.52 -8.82
CA LEU A 143 -3.14 -2.22 -7.69
C LEU A 143 -2.51 -3.50 -7.13
N ILE A 144 -3.30 -4.55 -6.89
CA ILE A 144 -2.83 -5.87 -6.43
C ILE A 144 -1.85 -6.46 -7.45
N LYS A 145 -2.17 -6.40 -8.74
CA LYS A 145 -1.31 -6.88 -9.84
C LYS A 145 0.02 -6.15 -9.88
N MET A 146 0.00 -4.82 -9.80
CA MET A 146 1.19 -3.96 -9.85
C MET A 146 2.20 -4.31 -8.77
N TYR A 147 1.74 -4.65 -7.57
CA TYR A 147 2.59 -5.05 -6.44
C TYR A 147 2.78 -6.55 -6.32
N ASN A 148 2.20 -7.36 -7.21
CA ASN A 148 2.15 -8.83 -7.09
C ASN A 148 1.74 -9.27 -5.68
N ALA A 149 0.73 -8.59 -5.12
CA ALA A 149 0.33 -8.73 -3.74
C ALA A 149 -0.63 -9.92 -3.52
N PHE A 150 -0.50 -10.58 -2.37
CA PHE A 150 -1.43 -11.62 -1.92
C PHE A 150 -2.50 -10.99 -1.05
N ALA A 151 -3.77 -11.08 -1.46
CA ALA A 151 -4.85 -10.27 -0.93
C ALA A 151 -5.74 -11.00 0.06
N TYR A 152 -5.99 -10.37 1.20
CA TYR A 152 -6.94 -10.79 2.23
C TYR A 152 -8.17 -9.89 2.20
N VAL A 153 -9.31 -10.45 1.76
CA VAL A 153 -10.51 -9.71 1.39
C VAL A 153 -11.59 -9.88 2.44
N GLU A 154 -12.23 -8.78 2.89
CA GLU A 154 -13.46 -8.87 3.66
C GLU A 154 -14.58 -9.35 2.73
N ARG A 155 -15.23 -10.47 3.07
CA ARG A 155 -16.11 -11.20 2.14
C ARG A 155 -17.60 -11.09 2.44
N SER A 156 -18.02 -10.29 3.41
CA SER A 156 -19.45 -10.07 3.65
C SER A 156 -20.15 -9.52 2.40
N LYS A 157 -19.38 -8.82 1.55
CA LYS A 157 -19.77 -8.32 0.25
C LYS A 157 -18.91 -9.00 -0.83
N PRO A 158 -19.39 -10.09 -1.48
CA PRO A 158 -18.54 -10.96 -2.30
C PRO A 158 -18.21 -10.43 -3.70
N ASN A 159 -18.61 -9.23 -4.06
CA ASN A 159 -18.51 -8.70 -5.43
C ASN A 159 -17.07 -8.75 -5.98
N PHE A 160 -16.09 -8.27 -5.23
CA PHE A 160 -14.68 -8.30 -5.66
C PHE A 160 -14.16 -9.74 -5.80
N ILE A 161 -14.49 -10.64 -4.85
CA ILE A 161 -14.10 -12.05 -4.94
C ILE A 161 -14.70 -12.70 -6.20
N ASN A 162 -15.97 -12.42 -6.48
CA ASN A 162 -16.63 -12.93 -7.69
C ASN A 162 -16.01 -12.36 -8.97
N TYR A 163 -15.64 -11.07 -8.97
CA TYR A 163 -14.88 -10.46 -10.06
C TYR A 163 -13.54 -11.18 -10.29
N MET A 164 -12.79 -11.45 -9.25
CA MET A 164 -11.52 -12.18 -9.32
C MET A 164 -11.68 -13.62 -9.81
N LYS A 165 -12.73 -14.32 -9.35
CA LYS A 165 -13.06 -15.69 -9.80
C LYS A 165 -13.41 -15.73 -11.28
N ARG A 166 -14.31 -14.84 -11.74
CA ARG A 166 -14.72 -14.76 -13.16
C ARG A 166 -13.55 -14.52 -14.10
N ASN A 167 -12.52 -13.83 -13.62
CA ASN A 167 -11.32 -13.51 -14.39
C ASN A 167 -10.16 -14.53 -14.18
N GLY A 168 -10.40 -15.66 -13.50
CA GLY A 168 -9.39 -16.71 -13.28
C GLY A 168 -8.21 -16.27 -12.37
N ARG A 169 -8.40 -15.25 -11.52
CA ARG A 169 -7.32 -14.62 -10.73
C ARG A 169 -7.36 -14.98 -9.26
N ALA A 170 -8.51 -15.50 -8.78
CA ALA A 170 -8.74 -15.72 -7.36
C ALA A 170 -7.74 -16.70 -6.75
N GLU A 171 -7.49 -17.85 -7.39
CA GLU A 171 -6.62 -18.92 -6.86
C GLU A 171 -5.19 -18.46 -6.59
N ARG A 172 -4.68 -17.56 -7.39
CA ARG A 172 -3.32 -17.04 -7.24
C ARG A 172 -3.24 -15.86 -6.26
N TYR A 173 -4.20 -14.96 -6.30
CA TYR A 173 -4.05 -13.66 -5.65
C TYR A 173 -4.87 -13.48 -4.38
N LEU A 174 -5.87 -14.34 -4.12
CA LEU A 174 -6.71 -14.23 -2.94
C LEU A 174 -6.38 -15.29 -1.89
N ALA A 175 -6.12 -14.84 -0.68
CA ALA A 175 -5.95 -15.70 0.48
C ALA A 175 -7.27 -16.37 0.86
N LYS A 176 -7.23 -17.68 1.13
CA LYS A 176 -8.31 -18.43 1.77
C LYS A 176 -8.20 -18.30 3.28
N GLU A 177 -9.28 -18.60 3.99
CA GLU A 177 -9.23 -18.64 5.47
C GLU A 177 -8.14 -19.59 5.98
N SER A 178 -7.97 -20.73 5.30
CA SER A 178 -6.96 -21.74 5.64
C SER A 178 -5.52 -21.28 5.41
N ASP A 179 -5.30 -20.27 4.58
CA ASP A 179 -3.95 -19.81 4.22
C ASP A 179 -3.38 -18.86 5.28
N VAL A 180 -4.19 -18.44 6.26
CA VAL A 180 -3.76 -17.53 7.32
C VAL A 180 -3.62 -18.34 8.63
N PRO A 181 -2.40 -18.80 8.98
CA PRO A 181 -2.15 -19.76 10.05
C PRO A 181 -2.69 -19.37 11.42
N VAL A 182 -2.63 -18.08 11.76
CA VAL A 182 -3.13 -17.54 13.04
C VAL A 182 -4.59 -17.94 13.35
N PHE A 183 -5.38 -18.22 12.33
CA PHE A 183 -6.77 -18.62 12.53
C PHE A 183 -6.96 -20.09 12.84
N LYS A 184 -5.95 -20.93 12.55
CA LYS A 184 -5.97 -22.36 12.92
C LYS A 184 -5.86 -22.54 14.43
N ASP A 185 -5.06 -21.71 15.10
CA ASP A 185 -4.77 -21.85 16.53
C ASP A 185 -5.84 -21.23 17.44
N LEU A 186 -6.67 -20.34 16.91
CA LEU A 186 -7.63 -19.58 17.71
C LEU A 186 -8.95 -20.28 17.96
N ASN A 187 -9.11 -21.57 17.58
CA ASN A 187 -10.38 -22.29 17.72
C ASN A 187 -11.58 -21.43 17.27
N ILE A 188 -11.36 -20.60 16.24
CA ILE A 188 -12.46 -19.86 15.63
C ILE A 188 -13.31 -20.89 14.93
N ASN A 189 -14.17 -21.47 15.75
CA ASN A 189 -15.19 -22.47 15.47
C ASN A 189 -15.09 -23.18 14.13
N ALA A 190 -14.80 -24.47 14.25
CA ALA A 190 -15.18 -25.54 13.35
C ALA A 190 -15.63 -25.05 11.97
N GLY A 191 -14.69 -24.91 11.02
CA GLY A 191 -15.07 -24.63 9.66
C GLY A 191 -14.32 -23.53 8.93
N LEU A 192 -13.04 -23.30 9.24
CA LEU A 192 -12.18 -22.57 8.30
C LEU A 192 -12.21 -23.31 6.97
N SER A 193 -13.00 -22.81 6.05
CA SER A 193 -13.20 -23.48 4.76
C SER A 193 -11.99 -23.27 3.87
N SER A 194 -11.36 -24.35 3.45
CA SER A 194 -10.31 -24.31 2.41
C SER A 194 -10.81 -23.81 1.05
N SER A 195 -12.14 -23.69 0.89
CA SER A 195 -12.77 -23.22 -0.34
C SER A 195 -13.17 -21.74 -0.30
N ASN A 196 -13.18 -21.09 0.88
CA ASN A 196 -13.62 -19.73 1.04
C ASN A 196 -12.45 -18.75 1.01
N TYR A 197 -12.47 -17.83 0.05
CA TYR A 197 -11.54 -16.70 0.02
C TYR A 197 -11.91 -15.64 1.04
N GLY A 198 -10.89 -14.99 1.62
CA GLY A 198 -11.05 -13.86 2.51
C GLY A 198 -11.57 -14.22 3.91
N PHE A 199 -12.09 -13.23 4.61
CA PHE A 199 -12.55 -13.34 6.00
C PHE A 199 -13.91 -12.65 6.17
N ILE A 200 -14.58 -12.94 7.28
CA ILE A 200 -15.81 -12.25 7.69
C ILE A 200 -15.59 -11.60 9.05
N ILE A 201 -15.99 -10.34 9.16
CA ILE A 201 -16.13 -9.66 10.46
C ILE A 201 -17.56 -9.88 10.93
N SER A 202 -17.73 -10.60 12.04
CA SER A 202 -19.03 -10.78 12.67
C SER A 202 -18.94 -10.70 14.19
N PRO A 203 -20.03 -10.35 14.90
CA PRO A 203 -20.06 -10.36 16.36
C PRO A 203 -19.77 -11.72 16.97
N GLN A 204 -20.03 -12.82 16.23
CA GLN A 204 -19.89 -14.18 16.70
C GLN A 204 -18.45 -14.70 16.55
N ASN A 205 -17.65 -14.08 15.73
CA ASN A 205 -16.24 -14.46 15.58
C ASN A 205 -15.33 -13.39 16.20
N ASN A 206 -14.18 -13.83 16.69
CA ASN A 206 -13.19 -12.92 17.27
C ASN A 206 -12.34 -12.19 16.22
N MET A 207 -12.72 -12.25 14.93
CA MET A 207 -11.92 -11.71 13.83
C MET A 207 -11.57 -10.25 14.03
N TRP A 208 -12.58 -9.42 14.34
CA TRP A 208 -12.35 -7.99 14.55
C TRP A 208 -11.41 -7.69 15.71
N LYS A 209 -11.53 -8.48 16.80
CA LYS A 209 -10.62 -8.36 17.94
C LYS A 209 -9.18 -8.68 17.56
N ILE A 210 -8.98 -9.71 16.74
CA ILE A 210 -7.66 -10.13 16.25
C ILE A 210 -7.06 -9.06 15.34
N LEU A 211 -7.82 -8.59 14.36
CA LEU A 211 -7.39 -7.53 13.45
C LEU A 211 -6.94 -6.28 14.22
N LYS A 212 -7.78 -5.82 15.16
CA LYS A 212 -7.45 -4.67 16.03
C LYS A 212 -6.20 -4.91 16.88
N SER A 213 -6.02 -6.11 17.43
CA SER A 213 -4.84 -6.46 18.23
C SER A 213 -3.56 -6.39 17.39
N ASN A 214 -3.58 -6.95 16.18
CA ASN A 214 -2.43 -6.95 15.29
C ASN A 214 -2.01 -5.54 14.86
N VAL A 215 -2.98 -4.67 14.60
CA VAL A 215 -2.69 -3.26 14.26
C VAL A 215 -2.19 -2.49 15.48
N LYS A 216 -2.75 -2.72 16.66
CA LYS A 216 -2.26 -2.10 17.89
C LYS A 216 -0.80 -2.46 18.12
N GLU A 217 -0.46 -3.74 17.99
CA GLU A 217 0.94 -4.20 18.09
C GLU A 217 1.82 -3.58 17.00
N TYR A 218 1.35 -3.55 15.72
CA TYR A 218 2.06 -2.89 14.63
C TYR A 218 2.36 -1.42 14.95
N PHE A 219 1.37 -0.66 15.40
CA PHE A 219 1.58 0.74 15.75
C PHE A 219 2.57 0.96 16.89
N GLN A 220 2.69 -0.01 17.81
CA GLN A 220 3.62 0.04 18.93
C GLN A 220 4.98 -0.58 18.63
N THR A 221 5.11 -1.36 17.54
CA THR A 221 6.39 -1.99 17.17
C THR A 221 7.44 -0.92 16.88
N GLU A 222 8.57 -1.00 17.55
CA GLU A 222 9.73 -0.16 17.27
C GLU A 222 10.42 -0.65 16.00
N PHE A 223 10.56 0.23 15.01
CA PHE A 223 11.23 -0.06 13.74
C PHE A 223 12.58 0.60 13.61
N ASP A 224 12.79 1.71 14.31
CA ASP A 224 14.04 2.45 14.25
C ASP A 224 14.17 3.34 15.49
N ARG A 225 15.40 3.65 15.88
CA ARG A 225 15.73 4.45 17.05
C ARG A 225 16.86 5.41 16.72
N ARG A 226 16.69 6.66 17.12
CA ARG A 226 17.78 7.64 17.10
C ARG A 226 18.29 7.87 18.50
N GLU A 227 19.59 7.74 18.66
CA GLU A 227 20.30 7.93 19.93
C GLU A 227 21.41 8.97 19.75
N LYS A 228 21.73 9.69 20.82
CA LYS A 228 22.94 10.48 20.91
C LYS A 228 24.17 9.58 21.12
N SER A 229 25.36 10.16 20.99
CA SER A 229 26.63 9.45 21.22
C SER A 229 26.80 8.93 22.66
N ASP A 230 26.10 9.50 23.62
CA ASP A 230 26.06 9.10 25.02
C ASP A 230 25.00 8.01 25.33
N GLY A 231 24.27 7.54 24.31
CA GLY A 231 23.22 6.53 24.44
C GLY A 231 21.85 7.09 24.83
N GLU A 232 21.69 8.41 24.98
CA GLU A 232 20.38 9.01 25.22
C GLU A 232 19.48 8.83 23.98
N VAL A 233 18.30 8.23 24.20
CA VAL A 233 17.30 8.03 23.14
C VAL A 233 16.63 9.35 22.78
N LEU A 234 16.90 9.84 21.57
CA LEU A 234 16.29 11.07 21.04
C LEU A 234 14.90 10.81 20.48
N LYS A 235 14.71 9.69 19.80
CA LYS A 235 13.44 9.37 19.14
C LYS A 235 13.33 7.89 18.81
N ILE A 236 12.15 7.33 19.07
CA ILE A 236 11.73 6.01 18.62
C ILE A 236 10.78 6.20 17.44
N TYR A 237 10.99 5.43 16.38
CA TYR A 237 10.11 5.38 15.22
C TYR A 237 9.32 4.07 15.27
N SER A 238 8.02 4.18 15.45
CA SER A 238 7.11 3.05 15.52
C SER A 238 6.31 2.86 14.24
N GLY A 239 5.47 1.84 14.16
CA GLY A 239 4.60 1.59 13.02
C GLY A 239 3.69 2.76 12.68
N ILE A 240 3.21 3.50 13.68
CA ILE A 240 2.39 4.68 13.45
C ILE A 240 3.18 5.78 12.72
N ASP A 241 4.47 5.92 12.98
CA ASP A 241 5.34 6.89 12.30
C ASP A 241 5.61 6.53 10.83
N ARG A 242 5.34 5.28 10.44
CA ARG A 242 5.44 4.74 9.08
C ARG A 242 4.13 4.80 8.31
N THR A 243 3.04 5.24 8.94
CA THR A 243 1.74 5.37 8.31
C THR A 243 1.63 6.77 7.70
N ASP A 244 1.68 6.85 6.39
CA ASP A 244 1.67 8.11 5.63
C ASP A 244 0.26 8.47 5.09
N ASP A 245 -0.76 7.65 5.32
CA ASP A 245 -2.16 7.95 5.00
C ASP A 245 -2.80 8.82 6.09
N TYR A 246 -2.92 10.13 5.80
CA TYR A 246 -3.51 11.10 6.72
C TYR A 246 -4.96 10.75 7.10
N TRP A 247 -5.77 10.37 6.11
CA TRP A 247 -7.19 10.12 6.32
C TRP A 247 -7.47 8.81 7.04
N LEU A 248 -6.60 7.82 6.89
CA LEU A 248 -6.62 6.61 7.70
C LEU A 248 -6.36 6.93 9.18
N LEU A 249 -5.37 7.78 9.47
CA LEU A 249 -5.08 8.21 10.84
C LEU A 249 -6.24 9.00 11.45
N GLU A 250 -6.91 9.84 10.65
CA GLU A 250 -8.11 10.57 11.08
C GLU A 250 -9.26 9.61 11.41
N GLU A 251 -9.45 8.56 10.59
CA GLU A 251 -10.45 7.53 10.83
C GLU A 251 -10.16 6.73 12.10
N TYR A 252 -8.88 6.40 12.39
CA TYR A 252 -8.49 5.76 13.66
C TYR A 252 -8.75 6.64 14.88
N ILE A 253 -8.51 7.95 14.79
CA ILE A 253 -8.75 8.89 15.89
C ILE A 253 -10.25 8.98 16.24
N ARG A 254 -11.11 8.93 15.22
CA ARG A 254 -12.57 9.03 15.36
C ARG A 254 -13.28 7.69 15.45
N TYR A 255 -12.49 6.58 15.46
CA TYR A 255 -13.08 5.24 15.48
C TYR A 255 -14.08 5.06 16.61
N ASN A 256 -15.29 4.66 16.24
CA ASN A 256 -16.31 4.14 17.14
C ASN A 256 -16.99 2.93 16.47
N GLU A 257 -17.63 2.04 17.22
CA GLU A 257 -18.17 0.78 16.67
C GLU A 257 -19.48 0.95 15.88
N LYS A 258 -19.97 2.17 15.69
CA LYS A 258 -21.27 2.45 15.05
C LYS A 258 -21.14 3.01 13.63
N ASP A 259 -19.98 3.56 13.28
CA ASP A 259 -19.76 4.18 11.99
C ASP A 259 -19.11 3.23 10.99
N ASN A 260 -18.97 3.68 9.74
CA ASN A 260 -18.34 2.93 8.68
C ASN A 260 -16.83 3.25 8.62
N PHE A 261 -15.99 2.20 8.60
CA PHE A 261 -14.53 2.30 8.70
C PHE A 261 -13.80 1.46 7.64
N ASP A 262 -14.11 1.71 6.38
CA ASP A 262 -13.59 0.93 5.25
C ASP A 262 -12.05 0.96 5.18
N ARG A 263 -11.40 2.10 5.51
CA ARG A 263 -9.94 2.19 5.55
C ARG A 263 -9.33 1.37 6.67
N ILE A 264 -9.95 1.41 7.86
CA ILE A 264 -9.47 0.64 9.01
C ILE A 264 -9.59 -0.86 8.70
N VAL A 265 -10.67 -1.31 8.09
CA VAL A 265 -10.87 -2.72 7.74
C VAL A 265 -9.79 -3.20 6.78
N SER A 266 -9.56 -2.49 5.67
CA SER A 266 -8.53 -2.88 4.69
C SER A 266 -7.12 -2.79 5.27
N HIS A 267 -6.81 -1.73 6.04
CA HIS A 267 -5.52 -1.58 6.69
C HIS A 267 -5.25 -2.70 7.69
N THR A 268 -6.23 -3.02 8.55
CA THR A 268 -6.07 -4.10 9.54
C THR A 268 -5.89 -5.45 8.88
N ALA A 269 -6.59 -5.72 7.77
CA ALA A 269 -6.42 -6.94 7.00
C ALA A 269 -5.02 -7.04 6.38
N ALA A 270 -4.52 -5.97 5.76
CA ALA A 270 -3.19 -5.92 5.14
C ALA A 270 -2.07 -6.14 6.16
N VAL A 271 -2.13 -5.42 7.29
CA VAL A 271 -1.16 -5.56 8.38
C VAL A 271 -1.22 -6.96 8.99
N THR A 272 -2.43 -7.50 9.21
CA THR A 272 -2.59 -8.84 9.82
C THR A 272 -1.96 -9.92 8.97
N ILE A 273 -2.30 -9.99 7.67
CA ILE A 273 -1.72 -11.01 6.80
C ILE A 273 -0.21 -10.86 6.68
N GLY A 274 0.30 -9.64 6.58
CA GLY A 274 1.74 -9.35 6.55
C GLY A 274 2.46 -9.86 7.80
N LYS A 275 1.95 -9.49 8.99
CA LYS A 275 2.53 -9.92 10.28
C LYS A 275 2.48 -11.43 10.50
N VAL A 276 1.39 -12.08 10.10
CA VAL A 276 1.26 -13.53 10.18
C VAL A 276 2.36 -14.22 9.37
N TYR A 277 2.58 -13.77 8.14
CA TYR A 277 3.65 -14.29 7.30
C TYR A 277 5.05 -13.97 7.84
N GLU A 278 5.25 -12.80 8.44
CA GLU A 278 6.50 -12.43 9.11
C GLU A 278 6.78 -13.29 10.34
N SER A 279 5.74 -13.59 11.12
CA SER A 279 5.85 -14.45 12.30
C SER A 279 6.13 -15.91 11.93
N GLU A 280 5.44 -16.45 10.93
CA GLU A 280 5.54 -17.87 10.56
C GLU A 280 6.81 -18.18 9.76
N PHE A 281 7.16 -17.32 8.81
CA PHE A 281 8.29 -17.56 7.89
C PHE A 281 9.52 -16.71 8.20
N GLY A 282 9.47 -15.92 9.28
CA GLY A 282 10.54 -14.99 9.65
C GLY A 282 10.70 -13.82 8.67
N ILE A 283 11.67 -12.93 8.97
CA ILE A 283 12.00 -11.80 8.11
C ILE A 283 13.10 -12.23 7.15
N PRO A 284 12.81 -12.33 5.83
CA PRO A 284 13.80 -12.81 4.85
C PRO A 284 14.97 -11.83 4.74
N THR A 285 16.15 -12.36 4.43
CA THR A 285 17.36 -11.57 4.18
C THR A 285 17.61 -11.52 2.68
N ILE A 286 17.75 -10.31 2.14
CA ILE A 286 18.22 -10.09 0.76
C ILE A 286 19.75 -10.07 0.83
N ASN A 287 20.40 -11.06 0.18
CA ASN A 287 21.84 -11.21 0.24
C ASN A 287 22.61 -10.28 -0.71
N GLU A 288 21.92 -9.65 -1.68
CA GLU A 288 22.53 -8.63 -2.51
C GLU A 288 22.90 -7.42 -1.67
N VAL A 289 24.17 -7.00 -1.72
CA VAL A 289 24.62 -5.79 -1.06
C VAL A 289 24.27 -4.61 -1.97
N LYS A 290 23.36 -3.78 -1.52
CA LYS A 290 23.03 -2.52 -2.19
C LYS A 290 23.99 -1.44 -1.69
N ASP A 291 24.41 -0.54 -2.58
CA ASP A 291 25.06 0.69 -2.13
C ASP A 291 24.03 1.53 -1.35
N GLU A 292 24.52 2.25 -0.32
CA GLU A 292 23.63 3.14 0.43
C GLU A 292 22.95 4.09 -0.56
N PRO A 293 21.62 4.14 -0.59
CA PRO A 293 20.93 4.98 -1.56
C PRO A 293 21.32 6.43 -1.28
N LYS A 294 22.09 7.02 -2.18
CA LYS A 294 22.29 8.48 -2.22
C LYS A 294 20.88 9.05 -2.25
N GLU A 295 20.59 10.01 -1.38
CA GLU A 295 19.28 10.65 -1.34
C GLU A 295 18.91 11.11 -2.74
N GLN A 296 18.09 10.31 -3.43
CA GLN A 296 17.54 10.72 -4.70
C GLN A 296 16.41 11.69 -4.39
N ILE A 297 16.72 12.97 -4.45
CA ILE A 297 15.70 14.01 -4.50
C ILE A 297 14.93 13.76 -5.80
N TYR A 298 13.71 13.23 -5.69
CA TYR A 298 12.81 13.13 -6.83
C TYR A 298 12.53 14.54 -7.33
N ILE A 299 13.11 14.88 -8.47
CA ILE A 299 12.77 16.10 -9.19
C ILE A 299 11.61 15.73 -10.12
N PRO A 300 10.37 16.18 -9.87
CA PRO A 300 9.27 15.90 -10.77
C PRO A 300 9.62 16.43 -12.17
N PRO A 301 9.24 15.73 -13.25
CA PRO A 301 9.46 16.23 -14.60
C PRO A 301 8.85 17.62 -14.72
N LYS A 302 9.65 18.60 -15.17
CA LYS A 302 9.18 19.97 -15.39
C LYS A 302 7.94 19.92 -16.29
N LYS A 303 6.83 20.48 -15.84
CA LYS A 303 5.67 20.73 -16.69
C LYS A 303 6.17 21.51 -17.91
N ILE A 304 6.21 20.88 -19.08
CA ILE A 304 6.39 21.60 -20.33
C ILE A 304 5.09 22.36 -20.53
N SER A 305 5.11 23.67 -20.24
CA SER A 305 4.02 24.55 -20.58
C SER A 305 4.00 24.61 -22.10
N MET A 306 2.96 24.06 -22.73
CA MET A 306 2.64 24.34 -24.14
C MET A 306 2.11 25.78 -24.25
N LEU A 307 3.01 26.72 -24.23
CA LEU A 307 2.76 28.05 -24.81
C LEU A 307 3.46 28.06 -26.16
N GLY A 308 2.65 28.28 -27.20
CA GLY A 308 3.01 28.17 -28.60
C GLY A 308 4.30 28.89 -28.97
N GLY A 309 5.19 28.17 -29.62
CA GLY A 309 6.44 28.66 -30.20
C GLY A 309 7.05 27.66 -31.12
N SER A 310 7.06 27.99 -32.36
CA SER A 310 7.67 27.39 -33.55
C SER A 310 8.82 26.42 -33.29
N TYR A 311 8.70 25.21 -33.82
CA TYR A 311 9.75 24.21 -33.90
C TYR A 311 10.93 24.72 -34.74
N LYS A 312 12.09 24.96 -34.12
CA LYS A 312 13.38 24.90 -34.82
C LYS A 312 14.06 23.58 -34.41
N ASN A 313 14.24 22.71 -35.42
CA ASN A 313 15.01 21.49 -35.32
C ASN A 313 16.43 21.77 -34.80
N LEU A 314 16.80 21.24 -33.67
CA LEU A 314 18.18 21.12 -33.22
C LEU A 314 18.58 19.64 -33.21
N ASN A 315 19.07 19.20 -34.41
CA ASN A 315 19.89 18.02 -34.52
C ASN A 315 21.22 18.27 -33.81
N THR A 316 21.45 17.62 -32.67
CA THR A 316 22.79 17.49 -32.11
C THR A 316 23.16 16.03 -31.94
N ASN A 317 23.73 15.46 -33.01
CA ASN A 317 24.55 14.28 -32.95
C ASN A 317 25.78 14.57 -32.08
N LYS A 318 25.84 14.06 -30.84
CA LYS A 318 27.11 13.91 -30.12
C LYS A 318 27.50 12.45 -30.12
N ARG A 319 28.47 12.15 -31.01
CA ARG A 319 29.25 10.91 -31.02
C ARG A 319 30.01 10.77 -29.71
N PHE A 320 29.76 9.69 -28.96
CA PHE A 320 30.68 9.25 -27.90
C PHE A 320 31.88 8.58 -28.52
N LYS A 321 33.05 9.19 -28.34
CA LYS A 321 34.33 8.55 -28.62
C LYS A 321 34.60 7.49 -27.55
N LYS A 322 34.77 6.23 -27.99
CA LYS A 322 35.41 5.17 -27.20
C LYS A 322 36.90 5.51 -27.11
N SER A 323 37.44 5.69 -25.91
CA SER A 323 38.85 5.62 -25.64
C SER A 323 39.25 4.18 -25.33
N HIS A 324 39.97 3.55 -26.22
CA HIS A 324 40.78 2.39 -25.91
C HIS A 324 42.08 2.90 -25.27
N SER A 325 42.46 2.36 -24.14
CA SER A 325 43.83 2.33 -23.69
C SER A 325 44.25 0.90 -23.44
N ILE A 326 45.20 0.50 -24.21
CA ILE A 326 46.04 -0.69 -24.11
C ILE A 326 47.11 -0.38 -23.05
N LEU A 327 47.19 -1.23 -22.05
CA LEU A 327 48.39 -1.89 -21.50
C LEU A 327 48.02 -2.61 -20.22
#